data_003c70d74185f0926f8461bf749e121d
#
_entry.id   003c70d74185f0926f8461bf749e121d
#
_cell.length_a   1.000
_cell.length_b   1.000
_cell.length_c   1.000
_cell.angle_alpha   90.00
_cell.angle_beta   90.00
_cell.angle_gamma   90.00
#
_symmetry.space_group_name_H-M   'P 1'
#
loop_
_entity.id
_entity.type
_entity.pdbx_description
1 polymer ?
#
loop_
_entity_poly.entity_id
_entity_poly.type
_entity_poly.pdbx_seq_one_letter_code
_entity_poly.pdbx_strand_id
1 'polypeptide(L)'
;YNQPWYGATEDYSIVIVGVVPATYLWSTGDTTNTISNLSAGTYYCEVTDTNNCSATDTIIITEPDLISTTELTTNVNCNGGSDGTATLTISGGTLPYISNWNAADTNNLSVGIYTYTITDNNNCTFSDSINISEPIALTNSYTSANITCNGASTGNIDITPFGGISPYTFSWDNGAITEDLTNVSAGQYIVTITDTNNCSLNDTITLTEPSLLYSSFTQTNVSCYGLNDGSATVNIFGGLTDYILSWDTLTYPLLGGVSVFTTPVGVPAGIYPYMVTD
;
A
#
# COMPACT_ATOMS: atom_id res chain seq x y z
N TYR A 1 -72.37 -9.75 4.89
CA TYR A 1 -71.33 -10.75 4.70
C TYR A 1 -70.28 -10.20 3.75
N ASN A 2 -69.13 -9.81 4.33
CA ASN A 2 -67.94 -9.36 3.59
C ASN A 2 -67.24 -10.56 2.94
N GLN A 3 -67.17 -10.58 1.65
CA GLN A 3 -66.24 -11.45 0.92
C GLN A 3 -65.00 -10.62 0.53
N PRO A 4 -63.79 -11.09 0.75
CA PRO A 4 -62.59 -10.43 0.28
C PRO A 4 -62.45 -10.58 -1.22
N TRP A 5 -62.31 -9.46 -1.91
CA TRP A 5 -61.95 -9.44 -3.33
C TRP A 5 -60.50 -9.87 -3.50
N TYR A 6 -60.28 -11.07 -3.93
CA TYR A 6 -59.00 -11.45 -4.54
C TYR A 6 -59.02 -10.96 -5.98
N GLY A 7 -58.00 -10.20 -6.39
CA GLY A 7 -57.87 -9.74 -7.77
C GLY A 7 -57.84 -10.98 -8.71
N ALA A 8 -58.94 -11.24 -9.32
CA ALA A 8 -58.99 -12.15 -10.44
C ALA A 8 -58.49 -11.39 -11.67
N THR A 9 -57.49 -11.92 -12.36
CA THR A 9 -57.32 -11.62 -13.78
C THR A 9 -58.63 -11.93 -14.45
N GLU A 10 -59.42 -10.91 -14.81
CA GLU A 10 -60.61 -11.12 -15.59
C GLU A 10 -60.19 -11.46 -17.01
N ASP A 11 -60.17 -12.77 -17.32
CA ASP A 11 -60.24 -13.25 -18.68
C ASP A 11 -61.59 -12.87 -19.23
N TYR A 12 -61.67 -11.75 -19.94
CA TYR A 12 -62.84 -11.45 -20.76
C TYR A 12 -62.88 -12.37 -21.94
N SER A 13 -63.46 -13.58 -21.77
CA SER A 13 -63.88 -14.40 -22.88
C SER A 13 -65.16 -13.77 -23.43
N ILE A 14 -65.06 -13.10 -24.57
CA ILE A 14 -66.26 -12.77 -25.38
C ILE A 14 -66.80 -14.11 -25.92
N VAL A 15 -67.84 -14.64 -25.29
CA VAL A 15 -68.59 -15.77 -25.86
C VAL A 15 -69.47 -15.23 -26.99
N ILE A 16 -68.95 -15.29 -28.22
CA ILE A 16 -69.75 -15.05 -29.40
C ILE A 16 -70.67 -16.31 -29.61
N VAL A 17 -71.95 -16.22 -29.24
CA VAL A 17 -72.89 -17.27 -29.44
C VAL A 17 -73.37 -17.17 -30.91
N GLY A 18 -72.73 -17.96 -31.74
CA GLY A 18 -72.87 -18.04 -33.15
C GLY A 18 -71.53 -18.00 -33.85
N VAL A 19 -71.08 -19.13 -34.47
CA VAL A 19 -69.81 -19.17 -35.22
C VAL A 19 -70.03 -18.38 -36.51
N VAL A 20 -69.89 -17.05 -36.41
CA VAL A 20 -69.76 -16.19 -37.59
C VAL A 20 -68.30 -16.19 -37.94
N PRO A 21 -67.89 -16.54 -39.17
CA PRO A 21 -66.49 -16.44 -39.56
C PRO A 21 -66.04 -14.99 -39.37
N ALA A 22 -65.08 -14.76 -38.48
CA ALA A 22 -64.50 -13.47 -38.25
C ALA A 22 -63.10 -13.43 -38.89
N THR A 23 -62.74 -12.28 -39.41
CA THR A 23 -61.37 -11.97 -39.88
C THR A 23 -60.66 -11.14 -38.83
N TYR A 24 -59.37 -11.37 -38.66
CA TYR A 24 -58.50 -10.69 -37.71
C TYR A 24 -57.51 -9.83 -38.49
N LEU A 25 -57.21 -8.68 -37.98
CA LEU A 25 -56.10 -7.81 -38.45
C LEU A 25 -55.36 -7.21 -37.26
N TRP A 26 -54.18 -7.70 -37.03
CA TRP A 26 -53.30 -7.17 -35.97
C TRP A 26 -52.50 -5.97 -36.46
N SER A 27 -52.04 -5.16 -35.53
CA SER A 27 -51.10 -4.03 -35.79
C SER A 27 -49.81 -4.48 -36.45
N THR A 28 -49.44 -5.75 -36.35
CA THR A 28 -48.30 -6.40 -37.02
C THR A 28 -48.55 -6.71 -38.48
N GLY A 29 -49.81 -6.65 -38.92
CA GLY A 29 -50.27 -7.08 -40.24
C GLY A 29 -50.70 -8.55 -40.31
N ASP A 30 -50.59 -9.31 -39.21
CA ASP A 30 -51.06 -10.70 -39.15
C ASP A 30 -52.59 -10.78 -39.20
N THR A 31 -53.09 -11.85 -39.78
CA THR A 31 -54.55 -12.12 -39.95
C THR A 31 -55.01 -13.37 -39.24
N THR A 32 -54.16 -13.97 -38.42
CA THR A 32 -54.49 -15.17 -37.62
C THR A 32 -55.16 -14.76 -36.32
N ASN A 33 -55.87 -15.71 -35.70
CA ASN A 33 -56.51 -15.46 -34.41
C ASN A 33 -55.52 -15.38 -33.22
N THR A 34 -54.23 -15.64 -33.46
CA THR A 34 -53.16 -15.58 -32.47
C THR A 34 -51.89 -15.01 -33.12
N ILE A 35 -51.15 -14.19 -32.37
CA ILE A 35 -49.80 -13.75 -32.72
C ILE A 35 -48.85 -14.14 -31.59
N SER A 36 -47.59 -14.41 -31.94
CA SER A 36 -46.59 -14.89 -30.98
C SER A 36 -45.22 -14.23 -31.24
N ASN A 37 -44.28 -14.40 -30.31
CA ASN A 37 -42.93 -13.85 -30.36
C ASN A 37 -42.90 -12.31 -30.43
N LEU A 38 -43.81 -11.68 -29.68
CA LEU A 38 -43.94 -10.24 -29.63
C LEU A 38 -42.87 -9.66 -28.70
N SER A 39 -42.24 -8.57 -29.10
CA SER A 39 -41.43 -7.70 -28.21
C SER A 39 -42.35 -6.84 -27.33
N ALA A 40 -41.79 -6.17 -26.34
CA ALA A 40 -42.50 -5.16 -25.58
C ALA A 40 -43.06 -4.07 -26.49
N GLY A 41 -44.31 -3.72 -26.29
CA GLY A 41 -45.00 -2.75 -27.12
C GLY A 41 -46.52 -2.82 -26.97
N THR A 42 -47.20 -1.96 -27.68
CA THR A 42 -48.65 -1.89 -27.72
C THR A 42 -49.14 -2.48 -29.05
N TYR A 43 -50.00 -3.49 -28.96
CA TYR A 43 -50.58 -4.18 -30.10
C TYR A 43 -52.09 -4.03 -30.05
N TYR A 44 -52.72 -3.90 -31.22
CA TYR A 44 -54.18 -3.92 -31.34
C TYR A 44 -54.58 -4.95 -32.37
N CYS A 45 -55.79 -5.51 -32.17
CA CYS A 45 -56.44 -6.41 -33.09
C CYS A 45 -57.81 -5.84 -33.48
N GLU A 46 -58.05 -5.70 -34.77
CA GLU A 46 -59.36 -5.47 -35.31
C GLU A 46 -59.97 -6.80 -35.74
N VAL A 47 -61.16 -7.09 -35.20
CA VAL A 47 -61.93 -8.28 -35.53
C VAL A 47 -63.14 -7.83 -36.35
N THR A 48 -63.33 -8.37 -37.54
CA THR A 48 -64.45 -8.02 -38.44
C THR A 48 -65.29 -9.25 -38.75
N ASP A 49 -66.60 -9.12 -38.58
CA ASP A 49 -67.55 -10.18 -38.89
C ASP A 49 -67.93 -10.18 -40.36
N THR A 50 -68.76 -11.19 -40.79
CA THR A 50 -69.25 -11.32 -42.18
C THR A 50 -70.20 -10.21 -42.62
N ASN A 51 -70.70 -9.41 -41.70
CA ASN A 51 -71.54 -8.24 -41.98
C ASN A 51 -70.72 -6.91 -42.05
N ASN A 52 -69.38 -7.01 -42.01
CA ASN A 52 -68.43 -5.90 -41.95
C ASN A 52 -68.57 -5.04 -40.67
N CYS A 53 -69.11 -5.62 -39.59
CA CYS A 53 -69.03 -4.95 -38.28
C CYS A 53 -67.68 -5.26 -37.65
N SER A 54 -66.96 -4.23 -37.23
CA SER A 54 -65.63 -4.39 -36.59
C SER A 54 -65.57 -3.92 -35.14
N ALA A 55 -64.70 -4.57 -34.37
CA ALA A 55 -64.35 -4.20 -33.03
C ALA A 55 -62.82 -4.26 -32.87
N THR A 56 -62.24 -3.30 -32.18
CA THR A 56 -60.75 -3.23 -31.94
C THR A 56 -60.51 -3.30 -30.44
N ASP A 57 -59.50 -4.10 -30.05
CA ASP A 57 -59.00 -4.16 -28.70
C ASP A 57 -57.45 -4.02 -28.71
N THR A 58 -56.91 -3.59 -27.58
CA THR A 58 -55.49 -3.27 -27.44
C THR A 58 -54.88 -4.03 -26.28
N ILE A 59 -53.72 -4.65 -26.52
CA ILE A 59 -52.90 -5.33 -25.51
C ILE A 59 -51.55 -4.68 -25.41
N ILE A 60 -51.06 -4.56 -24.20
CA ILE A 60 -49.71 -4.04 -23.91
C ILE A 60 -48.85 -5.21 -23.44
N ILE A 61 -47.78 -5.46 -24.17
CA ILE A 61 -46.72 -6.40 -23.77
C ILE A 61 -45.62 -5.58 -23.13
N THR A 62 -45.29 -5.93 -21.89
CA THR A 62 -44.21 -5.26 -21.11
C THR A 62 -43.00 -6.14 -20.99
N GLU A 63 -41.86 -5.53 -20.79
CA GLU A 63 -40.61 -6.20 -20.44
C GLU A 63 -40.08 -5.67 -19.09
N PRO A 64 -39.31 -6.45 -18.34
CA PRO A 64 -38.63 -5.95 -17.16
C PRO A 64 -37.63 -4.87 -17.52
N ASP A 65 -37.32 -3.98 -16.56
CA ASP A 65 -36.23 -3.03 -16.69
C ASP A 65 -34.89 -3.76 -16.86
N LEU A 66 -33.94 -3.13 -17.52
CA LEU A 66 -32.58 -3.67 -17.65
C LEU A 66 -31.96 -3.88 -16.28
N ILE A 67 -31.25 -5.02 -16.13
CA ILE A 67 -30.45 -5.26 -14.93
C ILE A 67 -29.34 -4.21 -14.88
N SER A 68 -29.20 -3.55 -13.75
CA SER A 68 -28.14 -2.60 -13.47
C SER A 68 -27.62 -2.80 -12.05
N THR A 69 -26.38 -2.39 -11.79
CA THR A 69 -25.72 -2.50 -10.49
C THR A 69 -25.21 -1.16 -10.03
N THR A 70 -25.14 -1.00 -8.71
CA THR A 70 -24.35 0.04 -8.04
C THR A 70 -23.35 -0.68 -7.14
N GLU A 71 -22.06 -0.37 -7.33
CA GLU A 71 -20.98 -0.99 -6.59
C GLU A 71 -20.57 -0.10 -5.41
N LEU A 72 -20.32 -0.73 -4.28
CA LEU A 72 -19.62 -0.13 -3.14
C LEU A 72 -18.37 -0.97 -2.88
N THR A 73 -17.20 -0.36 -3.04
CA THR A 73 -15.90 -1.02 -2.87
C THR A 73 -15.04 -0.33 -1.83
N THR A 74 -14.20 -1.09 -1.14
CA THR A 74 -13.07 -0.58 -0.38
C THR A 74 -11.77 -1.12 -0.96
N ASN A 75 -10.77 -0.27 -1.06
CA ASN A 75 -9.44 -0.67 -1.49
C ASN A 75 -8.69 -1.39 -0.36
N VAL A 76 -7.59 -2.05 -0.72
CA VAL A 76 -6.69 -2.68 0.24
C VAL A 76 -6.00 -1.61 1.09
N ASN A 77 -5.92 -1.82 2.40
CA ASN A 77 -5.33 -0.85 3.33
C ASN A 77 -3.81 -0.79 3.23
N CYS A 78 -3.15 -1.95 3.08
CA CYS A 78 -1.69 -2.05 2.98
C CYS A 78 -1.27 -2.70 1.68
N ASN A 79 -0.15 -2.28 1.11
CA ASN A 79 0.43 -2.92 -0.07
C ASN A 79 0.64 -4.42 0.17
N GLY A 80 0.18 -5.25 -0.79
CA GLY A 80 0.21 -6.71 -0.71
C GLY A 80 -0.85 -7.33 0.21
N GLY A 81 -1.77 -6.54 0.77
CA GLY A 81 -2.88 -7.03 1.60
C GLY A 81 -4.01 -7.66 0.78
N SER A 82 -5.03 -8.12 1.49
CA SER A 82 -6.24 -8.73 0.90
C SER A 82 -7.50 -8.41 1.71
N ASP A 83 -7.60 -7.19 2.20
CA ASP A 83 -8.72 -6.70 3.01
C ASP A 83 -9.67 -5.77 2.24
N GLY A 84 -9.52 -5.71 0.91
CA GLY A 84 -10.46 -5.04 0.03
C GLY A 84 -11.84 -5.70 0.05
N THR A 85 -12.90 -4.91 -0.15
CA THR A 85 -14.27 -5.43 -0.17
C THR A 85 -15.06 -4.94 -1.36
N ALA A 86 -16.09 -5.70 -1.74
CA ALA A 86 -17.06 -5.31 -2.75
C ALA A 86 -18.47 -5.74 -2.37
N THR A 87 -19.44 -4.86 -2.53
CA THR A 87 -20.87 -5.15 -2.41
C THR A 87 -21.63 -4.58 -3.61
N LEU A 88 -22.69 -5.26 -4.01
CA LEU A 88 -23.54 -4.85 -5.12
C LEU A 88 -24.96 -4.55 -4.64
N THR A 89 -25.52 -3.46 -5.13
CA THR A 89 -26.94 -3.21 -5.11
C THR A 89 -27.47 -3.43 -6.53
N ILE A 90 -28.40 -4.35 -6.71
CA ILE A 90 -28.92 -4.78 -8.02
C ILE A 90 -30.32 -4.20 -8.20
N SER A 91 -30.63 -3.69 -9.40
CA SER A 91 -31.96 -3.20 -9.79
C SER A 91 -32.31 -3.63 -11.21
N GLY A 92 -33.60 -3.60 -11.55
CA GLY A 92 -34.11 -4.12 -12.84
C GLY A 92 -34.16 -5.65 -12.87
N GLY A 93 -34.47 -6.23 -14.02
CA GLY A 93 -34.68 -7.68 -14.18
C GLY A 93 -35.81 -8.24 -13.32
N THR A 94 -35.80 -9.55 -13.12
CA THR A 94 -36.82 -10.29 -12.35
C THR A 94 -36.20 -11.03 -11.18
N LEU A 95 -36.64 -10.78 -9.95
CA LEU A 95 -36.19 -11.48 -8.73
C LEU A 95 -36.53 -12.96 -8.73
N PRO A 96 -35.69 -13.83 -8.09
CA PRO A 96 -34.43 -13.52 -7.40
C PRO A 96 -33.24 -13.41 -8.35
N TYR A 97 -32.15 -12.78 -7.86
CA TYR A 97 -30.87 -12.70 -8.57
C TYR A 97 -29.87 -13.73 -8.06
N ILE A 98 -28.99 -14.18 -8.95
CA ILE A 98 -27.77 -14.94 -8.64
C ILE A 98 -26.59 -14.08 -9.08
N SER A 99 -25.68 -13.78 -8.15
CA SER A 99 -24.42 -13.09 -8.42
C SER A 99 -23.27 -14.11 -8.45
N ASN A 100 -22.46 -14.09 -9.49
CA ASN A 100 -21.28 -14.94 -9.64
C ASN A 100 -20.02 -14.06 -9.75
N TRP A 101 -19.09 -14.24 -8.83
CA TRP A 101 -17.81 -13.53 -8.73
C TRP A 101 -16.61 -14.39 -9.14
N ASN A 102 -16.83 -15.47 -9.92
CA ASN A 102 -15.77 -16.41 -10.32
C ASN A 102 -14.96 -16.97 -9.11
N ALA A 103 -15.68 -17.31 -8.03
CA ALA A 103 -15.12 -17.81 -6.77
C ALA A 103 -14.28 -16.80 -5.94
N ALA A 104 -14.32 -15.51 -6.25
CA ALA A 104 -13.68 -14.50 -5.39
C ALA A 104 -14.49 -14.30 -4.10
N ASP A 105 -13.79 -14.20 -2.98
CA ASP A 105 -14.38 -13.79 -1.70
C ASP A 105 -14.46 -12.26 -1.65
N THR A 106 -15.65 -11.70 -1.77
CA THR A 106 -15.87 -10.25 -1.85
C THR A 106 -15.58 -9.50 -0.54
N ASN A 107 -15.22 -10.19 0.54
CA ASN A 107 -14.78 -9.58 1.80
C ASN A 107 -13.26 -9.62 2.01
N ASN A 108 -12.51 -10.31 1.13
CA ASN A 108 -11.06 -10.48 1.25
C ASN A 108 -10.40 -10.33 -0.14
N LEU A 109 -10.60 -9.18 -0.78
CA LEU A 109 -10.06 -8.91 -2.11
C LEU A 109 -8.65 -8.33 -2.03
N SER A 110 -7.73 -8.88 -2.81
CA SER A 110 -6.43 -8.27 -3.09
C SER A 110 -6.54 -7.20 -4.18
N VAL A 111 -5.45 -6.50 -4.48
CA VAL A 111 -5.37 -5.61 -5.64
C VAL A 111 -5.69 -6.39 -6.93
N GLY A 112 -6.56 -5.82 -7.79
CA GLY A 112 -6.92 -6.48 -9.05
C GLY A 112 -8.25 -6.04 -9.61
N ILE A 113 -8.56 -6.59 -10.79
CA ILE A 113 -9.86 -6.41 -11.46
C ILE A 113 -10.68 -7.68 -11.24
N TYR A 114 -11.88 -7.51 -10.71
CA TYR A 114 -12.83 -8.59 -10.42
C TYR A 114 -14.06 -8.44 -11.28
N THR A 115 -14.33 -9.46 -12.11
CA THR A 115 -15.52 -9.50 -12.93
C THR A 115 -16.64 -10.23 -12.20
N TYR A 116 -17.86 -9.79 -12.38
CA TYR A 116 -19.04 -10.46 -11.86
C TYR A 116 -20.12 -10.56 -12.93
N THR A 117 -21.00 -11.53 -12.74
CA THR A 117 -22.18 -11.72 -13.59
C THR A 117 -23.40 -11.86 -12.70
N ILE A 118 -24.42 -11.06 -12.98
CA ILE A 118 -25.73 -11.15 -12.37
C ILE A 118 -26.65 -11.89 -13.32
N THR A 119 -27.38 -12.86 -12.81
CA THR A 119 -28.41 -13.60 -13.55
C THR A 119 -29.74 -13.47 -12.81
N ASP A 120 -30.77 -13.04 -13.50
CA ASP A 120 -32.12 -12.94 -12.95
C ASP A 120 -32.90 -14.26 -13.05
N ASN A 121 -34.11 -14.29 -12.51
CA ASN A 121 -34.97 -15.46 -12.54
C ASN A 121 -35.37 -15.91 -13.96
N ASN A 122 -35.33 -15.03 -14.94
CA ASN A 122 -35.62 -15.30 -16.35
C ASN A 122 -34.37 -15.68 -17.14
N ASN A 123 -33.21 -15.87 -16.49
CA ASN A 123 -31.90 -16.13 -17.09
C ASN A 123 -31.35 -14.94 -17.93
N CYS A 124 -31.87 -13.74 -17.74
CA CYS A 124 -31.24 -12.55 -18.29
C CYS A 124 -29.96 -12.26 -17.53
N THR A 125 -28.87 -11.89 -18.21
CA THR A 125 -27.56 -11.70 -17.61
C THR A 125 -27.06 -10.27 -17.80
N PHE A 126 -26.36 -9.78 -16.78
CA PHE A 126 -25.58 -8.54 -16.81
C PHE A 126 -24.18 -8.83 -16.25
N SER A 127 -23.15 -8.33 -16.89
CA SER A 127 -21.77 -8.53 -16.45
C SER A 127 -21.04 -7.20 -16.42
N ASP A 128 -20.23 -6.99 -15.37
CA ASP A 128 -19.37 -5.82 -15.19
C ASP A 128 -18.15 -6.21 -14.39
N SER A 129 -17.29 -5.23 -14.06
CA SER A 129 -16.05 -5.42 -13.30
C SER A 129 -15.80 -4.26 -12.37
N ILE A 130 -15.20 -4.56 -11.22
CA ILE A 130 -14.67 -3.60 -10.26
C ILE A 130 -13.15 -3.65 -10.25
N ASN A 131 -12.53 -2.54 -9.87
CA ASN A 131 -11.10 -2.45 -9.65
C ASN A 131 -10.82 -2.18 -8.16
N ILE A 132 -10.06 -3.08 -7.52
CA ILE A 132 -9.52 -2.90 -6.19
C ILE A 132 -8.06 -2.46 -6.32
N SER A 133 -7.71 -1.33 -5.72
CA SER A 133 -6.36 -0.78 -5.70
C SER A 133 -5.70 -0.97 -4.33
N GLU A 134 -4.39 -0.75 -4.27
CA GLU A 134 -3.61 -0.74 -3.04
C GLU A 134 -2.70 0.48 -2.99
N PRO A 135 -2.26 0.93 -1.81
CA PRO A 135 -1.28 2.00 -1.69
C PRO A 135 0.10 1.55 -2.19
N ILE A 136 0.96 2.51 -2.51
CA ILE A 136 2.38 2.23 -2.78
C ILE A 136 3.00 1.60 -1.53
N ALA A 137 3.87 0.62 -1.70
CA ALA A 137 4.56 -0.04 -0.59
C ALA A 137 5.30 0.98 0.29
N LEU A 138 5.16 0.85 1.62
CA LEU A 138 5.92 1.63 2.57
C LEU A 138 7.39 1.21 2.50
N THR A 139 8.27 2.14 2.23
CA THR A 139 9.72 1.96 2.13
C THR A 139 10.44 3.07 2.89
N ASN A 140 11.72 2.89 3.18
CA ASN A 140 12.55 3.89 3.82
C ASN A 140 13.89 4.04 3.08
N SER A 141 14.44 5.23 3.09
CA SER A 141 15.84 5.52 2.82
C SER A 141 16.44 6.26 4.00
N TYR A 142 17.75 6.13 4.21
CA TYR A 142 18.39 6.83 5.31
C TYR A 142 19.78 7.34 4.93
N THR A 143 20.23 8.37 5.65
CA THR A 143 21.63 8.76 5.76
C THR A 143 22.08 8.63 7.20
N SER A 144 23.36 8.36 7.42
CA SER A 144 23.91 8.22 8.77
C SER A 144 25.33 8.80 8.88
N ALA A 145 25.63 9.31 10.04
CA ALA A 145 26.98 9.72 10.44
C ALA A 145 27.45 8.86 11.61
N ASN A 146 28.59 8.19 11.40
CA ASN A 146 29.23 7.38 12.43
C ASN A 146 29.82 8.25 13.55
N ILE A 147 30.18 7.60 14.66
CA ILE A 147 30.78 8.24 15.83
C ILE A 147 32.20 8.65 15.51
N THR A 148 32.58 9.88 15.87
CA THR A 148 33.89 10.43 15.56
C THR A 148 34.99 10.00 16.54
N CYS A 149 34.65 9.78 17.82
CA CYS A 149 35.60 9.34 18.84
C CYS A 149 35.06 8.13 19.60
N ASN A 150 35.93 7.18 19.94
CA ASN A 150 35.52 5.99 20.69
C ASN A 150 34.80 6.35 22.00
N GLY A 151 33.63 5.75 22.24
CA GLY A 151 32.79 5.98 23.41
C GLY A 151 31.99 7.29 23.40
N ALA A 152 32.07 8.09 22.33
CA ALA A 152 31.26 9.29 22.20
C ALA A 152 29.83 8.97 21.74
N SER A 153 28.94 9.96 21.87
CA SER A 153 27.57 9.90 21.35
C SER A 153 27.37 11.04 20.33
N THR A 154 28.07 10.95 19.21
CA THR A 154 28.04 11.96 18.12
C THR A 154 27.36 11.44 16.86
N GLY A 155 26.84 10.21 16.89
CA GLY A 155 26.19 9.60 15.76
C GLY A 155 24.84 10.23 15.43
N ASN A 156 24.48 10.23 14.15
CA ASN A 156 23.20 10.71 13.66
C ASN A 156 22.61 9.72 12.64
N ILE A 157 21.31 9.58 12.64
CA ILE A 157 20.54 8.83 11.64
C ILE A 157 19.41 9.76 11.19
N ASP A 158 19.30 9.99 9.89
CA ASP A 158 18.26 10.77 9.22
C ASP A 158 17.53 9.81 8.29
N ILE A 159 16.24 9.54 8.55
CA ILE A 159 15.42 8.63 7.77
C ILE A 159 14.41 9.40 6.93
N THR A 160 14.08 8.86 5.78
CA THR A 160 13.12 9.45 4.85
C THR A 160 12.15 8.36 4.38
N PRO A 161 10.98 8.21 5.01
CA PRO A 161 9.96 7.28 4.60
C PRO A 161 9.31 7.68 3.27
N PHE A 162 8.92 6.68 2.49
CA PHE A 162 8.19 6.87 1.24
C PHE A 162 7.16 5.78 1.05
N GLY A 163 6.02 6.09 0.38
CA GLY A 163 4.91 5.17 0.18
C GLY A 163 4.01 5.05 1.40
N GLY A 164 3.14 4.05 1.47
CA GLY A 164 2.08 3.99 2.48
C GLY A 164 1.17 5.22 2.45
N ILE A 165 0.52 5.49 3.57
CA ILE A 165 -0.38 6.65 3.74
C ILE A 165 0.11 7.53 4.91
N SER A 166 0.68 8.70 4.61
CA SER A 166 1.11 9.67 5.64
C SER A 166 -0.06 10.21 6.47
N PRO A 167 0.16 10.69 7.72
CA PRO A 167 1.44 10.80 8.42
C PRO A 167 1.97 9.47 8.95
N TYR A 168 3.30 9.44 9.18
CA TYR A 168 3.98 8.28 9.75
C TYR A 168 4.22 8.46 11.25
N THR A 169 4.34 7.34 11.96
CA THR A 169 4.80 7.27 13.35
C THR A 169 6.02 6.40 13.43
N PHE A 170 6.90 6.69 14.38
CA PHE A 170 8.21 6.06 14.54
C PHE A 170 8.33 5.45 15.93
N SER A 171 8.96 4.30 16.01
CA SER A 171 9.30 3.64 17.26
C SER A 171 10.67 2.98 17.13
N TRP A 172 11.67 3.52 17.85
CA TRP A 172 13.02 2.99 17.88
C TRP A 172 13.19 2.03 19.06
N ASP A 173 14.09 1.07 18.91
CA ASP A 173 14.43 0.11 19.97
C ASP A 173 15.08 0.75 21.20
N ASN A 174 15.67 1.95 21.06
CA ASN A 174 16.19 2.76 22.15
C ASN A 174 15.12 3.59 22.88
N GLY A 175 13.84 3.47 22.46
CA GLY A 175 12.69 4.18 23.06
C GLY A 175 12.39 5.55 22.46
N ALA A 176 13.13 6.01 21.47
CA ALA A 176 12.80 7.26 20.76
C ALA A 176 11.57 7.07 19.86
N ILE A 177 10.82 8.17 19.65
CA ILE A 177 9.63 8.23 18.80
C ILE A 177 9.72 9.32 17.72
N THR A 178 10.91 9.91 17.57
CA THR A 178 11.22 10.92 16.56
C THR A 178 11.52 10.24 15.22
N GLU A 179 11.38 10.98 14.11
CA GLU A 179 11.76 10.50 12.78
C GLU A 179 13.26 10.18 12.78
N ASP A 180 14.09 11.14 13.19
CA ASP A 180 15.54 11.06 13.19
C ASP A 180 16.09 10.78 14.59
N LEU A 181 17.33 10.23 14.63
CA LEU A 181 18.12 10.12 15.84
C LEU A 181 19.36 11.03 15.74
N THR A 182 19.62 11.76 16.81
CA THR A 182 20.79 12.61 16.93
C THR A 182 21.51 12.35 18.25
N ASN A 183 22.84 12.54 18.24
CA ASN A 183 23.69 12.36 19.43
C ASN A 183 23.56 10.95 20.06
N VAL A 184 23.61 9.95 19.22
CA VAL A 184 23.55 8.55 19.63
C VAL A 184 24.95 7.89 19.57
N SER A 185 25.17 6.85 20.38
CA SER A 185 26.42 6.10 20.45
C SER A 185 26.51 5.06 19.32
N ALA A 186 27.66 4.40 19.20
CA ALA A 186 27.82 3.26 18.32
C ALA A 186 26.88 2.12 18.74
N GLY A 187 26.30 1.46 17.76
CA GLY A 187 25.35 0.37 17.98
C GLY A 187 24.47 0.10 16.79
N GLN A 188 23.61 -0.88 16.95
CA GLN A 188 22.53 -1.19 16.00
C GLN A 188 21.25 -0.52 16.50
N TYR A 189 20.52 0.13 15.61
CA TYR A 189 19.27 0.82 15.86
C TYR A 189 18.21 0.21 14.94
N ILE A 190 17.09 -0.20 15.53
CA ILE A 190 15.94 -0.75 14.79
C ILE A 190 14.80 0.25 14.91
N VAL A 191 14.28 0.68 13.76
CA VAL A 191 13.10 1.54 13.69
C VAL A 191 11.91 0.75 13.13
N THR A 192 10.76 0.91 13.77
CA THR A 192 9.46 0.55 13.20
C THR A 192 8.78 1.83 12.73
N ILE A 193 8.55 1.94 11.44
CA ILE A 193 7.81 3.02 10.79
C ILE A 193 6.40 2.51 10.55
N THR A 194 5.39 3.24 11.00
CA THR A 194 3.98 2.85 10.83
C THR A 194 3.21 4.00 10.20
N ASP A 195 2.45 3.71 9.15
CA ASP A 195 1.62 4.67 8.46
C ASP A 195 0.22 4.81 9.11
N THR A 196 -0.63 5.70 8.56
CA THR A 196 -1.99 5.94 9.08
C THR A 196 -2.91 4.72 8.97
N ASN A 197 -2.67 3.82 8.02
CA ASN A 197 -3.42 2.57 7.86
C ASN A 197 -2.90 1.43 8.75
N ASN A 198 -1.93 1.70 9.64
CA ASN A 198 -1.21 0.73 10.46
C ASN A 198 -0.36 -0.26 9.66
N CYS A 199 0.02 0.08 8.43
CA CYS A 199 1.03 -0.67 7.69
C CYS A 199 2.40 -0.34 8.27
N SER A 200 3.21 -1.35 8.57
CA SER A 200 4.49 -1.16 9.24
C SER A 200 5.67 -1.67 8.42
N LEU A 201 6.79 -0.97 8.56
CA LEU A 201 8.10 -1.33 8.02
C LEU A 201 9.12 -1.32 9.15
N ASN A 202 9.95 -2.35 9.24
CA ASN A 202 11.11 -2.39 10.12
C ASN A 202 12.37 -2.16 9.31
N ASP A 203 13.24 -1.30 9.79
CA ASP A 203 14.56 -1.07 9.21
C ASP A 203 15.64 -1.12 10.30
N THR A 204 16.89 -1.44 9.92
CA THR A 204 18.00 -1.65 10.85
C THR A 204 19.22 -0.90 10.35
N ILE A 205 19.68 0.04 11.15
CA ILE A 205 20.82 0.91 10.85
C ILE A 205 21.92 0.65 11.88
N THR A 206 23.18 0.52 11.42
CA THR A 206 24.32 0.31 12.28
C THR A 206 25.25 1.50 12.22
N LEU A 207 25.55 2.07 13.38
CA LEU A 207 26.56 3.09 13.57
C LEU A 207 27.82 2.47 14.18
N THR A 208 28.97 2.84 13.63
CA THR A 208 30.26 2.36 14.10
C THR A 208 31.05 3.46 14.77
N GLU A 209 32.02 3.10 15.59
CA GLU A 209 32.98 4.01 16.19
C GLU A 209 34.42 3.57 15.88
N PRO A 210 35.40 4.47 15.89
CA PRO A 210 36.79 4.10 15.79
C PRO A 210 37.23 3.29 17.01
N SER A 211 38.30 2.52 16.87
CA SER A 211 38.93 1.85 18.00
C SER A 211 39.52 2.86 18.99
N LEU A 212 39.60 2.47 20.25
CA LEU A 212 40.13 3.34 21.30
C LEU A 212 41.54 3.84 20.92
N LEU A 213 41.72 5.17 20.92
CA LEU A 213 43.04 5.79 20.74
C LEU A 213 43.87 5.56 21.99
N TYR A 214 45.05 4.99 21.84
CA TYR A 214 46.06 4.87 22.91
C TYR A 214 47.46 4.92 22.33
N SER A 215 48.43 5.17 23.19
CA SER A 215 49.84 5.20 22.82
C SER A 215 50.70 4.41 23.78
N SER A 216 51.83 3.96 23.30
CA SER A 216 52.94 3.43 24.10
C SER A 216 54.23 4.12 23.70
N PHE A 217 55.20 4.12 24.58
CA PHE A 217 56.51 4.69 24.25
C PHE A 217 57.65 3.77 24.62
N THR A 218 58.79 3.96 23.94
CA THR A 218 60.09 3.40 24.26
C THR A 218 61.08 4.55 24.36
N GLN A 219 62.09 4.39 25.20
CA GLN A 219 63.10 5.44 25.38
C GLN A 219 64.51 4.83 25.49
N THR A 220 65.52 5.64 25.10
CA THR A 220 66.91 5.40 25.38
C THR A 220 67.41 6.53 26.23
N ASN A 221 67.95 6.22 27.41
CA ASN A 221 68.50 7.22 28.33
C ASN A 221 69.80 7.80 27.76
N VAL A 222 70.14 9.01 28.22
CA VAL A 222 71.48 9.62 27.93
C VAL A 222 72.61 8.76 28.46
N SER A 223 73.63 8.60 27.68
CA SER A 223 74.74 7.70 28.00
C SER A 223 75.65 8.21 29.17
N CYS A 224 75.76 9.52 29.33
CA CYS A 224 76.58 10.18 30.40
C CYS A 224 75.94 11.47 30.88
N TYR A 225 76.33 11.89 32.09
CA TYR A 225 75.88 13.17 32.65
C TYR A 225 76.20 14.34 31.73
N GLY A 226 75.21 15.18 31.45
CA GLY A 226 75.31 16.35 30.61
C GLY A 226 75.30 16.10 29.10
N LEU A 227 75.13 14.85 28.62
CA LEU A 227 74.93 14.55 27.20
C LEU A 227 73.46 14.73 26.76
N ASN A 228 73.30 14.90 25.44
CA ASN A 228 71.99 15.06 24.80
C ASN A 228 71.78 13.97 23.76
N ASP A 229 72.15 12.66 24.07
CA ASP A 229 72.09 11.53 23.19
C ASP A 229 70.91 10.60 23.52
N GLY A 230 69.98 11.02 24.36
CA GLY A 230 68.73 10.32 24.63
C GLY A 230 67.77 10.35 23.45
N SER A 231 66.90 9.39 23.39
CA SER A 231 65.78 9.31 22.38
C SER A 231 64.48 8.74 22.96
N ALA A 232 63.39 9.07 22.35
CA ALA A 232 62.09 8.47 22.64
C ALA A 232 61.33 8.17 21.34
N THR A 233 60.61 7.07 21.34
CA THR A 233 59.70 6.73 20.24
C THR A 233 58.31 6.51 20.82
N VAL A 234 57.33 7.19 20.27
CA VAL A 234 55.90 7.03 20.59
C VAL A 234 55.24 6.18 19.49
N ASN A 235 54.57 5.13 19.89
CA ASN A 235 53.74 4.33 19.02
C ASN A 235 52.29 4.61 19.32
N ILE A 236 51.48 4.88 18.29
CA ILE A 236 50.08 5.31 18.37
C ILE A 236 49.22 4.15 17.80
N PHE A 237 48.12 3.84 18.47
CA PHE A 237 47.20 2.78 18.12
C PHE A 237 45.76 3.26 18.24
N GLY A 238 44.86 2.76 17.35
CA GLY A 238 43.45 3.10 17.37
C GLY A 238 43.16 4.52 16.90
N GLY A 239 41.99 5.04 17.24
CA GLY A 239 41.50 6.30 16.72
C GLY A 239 41.27 6.32 15.23
N LEU A 240 41.11 7.52 14.67
CA LEU A 240 41.10 7.80 13.23
C LEU A 240 42.52 8.19 12.80
N THR A 241 42.92 7.86 11.57
CA THR A 241 44.26 8.22 11.05
C THR A 241 44.38 9.72 10.80
N ASP A 242 45.65 10.18 10.65
CA ASP A 242 46.03 11.59 10.62
C ASP A 242 46.06 12.21 12.02
N TYR A 243 46.98 11.67 12.84
CA TYR A 243 47.17 12.10 14.22
C TYR A 243 47.94 13.43 14.32
N ILE A 244 47.68 14.13 15.40
CA ILE A 244 48.49 15.26 15.83
C ILE A 244 49.20 14.86 17.13
N LEU A 245 50.51 14.85 17.11
CA LEU A 245 51.34 14.64 18.29
C LEU A 245 51.89 15.98 18.78
N SER A 246 51.55 16.37 19.98
CA SER A 246 52.20 17.45 20.70
C SER A 246 53.29 16.86 21.59
N TRP A 247 54.55 17.27 21.37
CA TRP A 247 55.72 16.84 22.15
C TRP A 247 56.37 18.09 22.76
N ASP A 248 56.36 18.15 24.09
CA ASP A 248 56.74 19.34 24.83
C ASP A 248 56.01 20.60 24.33
N THR A 249 56.66 21.53 23.68
CA THR A 249 56.08 22.76 23.12
C THR A 249 55.85 22.71 21.59
N LEU A 250 56.21 21.60 20.93
CA LEU A 250 56.16 21.45 19.48
C LEU A 250 55.01 20.54 19.07
N THR A 251 54.44 20.80 17.89
CA THR A 251 53.33 20.00 17.31
C THR A 251 53.75 19.37 16.00
N TYR A 252 53.50 18.08 15.84
CA TYR A 252 53.86 17.29 14.68
C TYR A 252 52.59 16.66 14.07
N PRO A 253 52.17 17.11 12.88
CA PRO A 253 51.10 16.41 12.14
C PRO A 253 51.65 15.10 11.57
N LEU A 254 51.05 13.98 11.90
CA LEU A 254 51.39 12.64 11.44
C LEU A 254 50.37 12.20 10.40
N LEU A 255 50.54 12.67 9.16
CA LEU A 255 49.62 12.48 8.05
C LEU A 255 49.83 11.13 7.33
N GLY A 256 48.80 10.65 6.62
CA GLY A 256 48.88 9.44 5.79
C GLY A 256 49.00 8.14 6.59
N GLY A 257 48.42 8.11 7.80
CA GLY A 257 48.39 6.89 8.62
C GLY A 257 49.69 6.59 9.34
N VAL A 258 50.60 7.61 9.50
CA VAL A 258 51.83 7.46 10.29
C VAL A 258 51.48 7.31 11.76
N SER A 259 51.79 6.17 12.37
CA SER A 259 51.49 5.80 13.74
C SER A 259 52.70 5.73 14.66
N VAL A 260 53.87 6.15 14.17
CA VAL A 260 55.15 6.12 14.91
C VAL A 260 55.82 7.47 14.80
N PHE A 261 56.18 8.03 15.93
CA PHE A 261 56.99 9.27 16.04
C PHE A 261 58.25 8.94 16.82
N THR A 262 59.40 9.27 16.26
CA THR A 262 60.70 9.21 16.96
C THR A 262 61.22 10.63 17.14
N THR A 263 61.64 10.98 18.36
CA THR A 263 62.24 12.30 18.65
C THR A 263 63.42 12.59 17.73
N PRO A 264 63.60 13.85 17.31
CA PRO A 264 64.87 14.24 16.71
C PRO A 264 66.06 13.87 17.63
N VAL A 265 67.22 13.61 17.00
CA VAL A 265 68.42 13.22 17.73
C VAL A 265 68.81 14.29 18.76
N GLY A 266 69.14 13.85 19.99
CA GLY A 266 69.72 14.75 20.98
C GLY A 266 68.78 15.27 22.05
N VAL A 267 68.02 14.37 22.67
CA VAL A 267 67.14 14.75 23.81
C VAL A 267 67.92 14.68 25.11
N PRO A 268 68.07 15.82 25.87
CA PRO A 268 68.73 15.82 27.18
C PRO A 268 67.89 15.06 28.22
N ALA A 269 68.54 14.80 29.37
CA ALA A 269 67.77 14.22 30.50
C ALA A 269 66.68 15.20 30.96
N GLY A 270 65.44 14.74 31.07
CA GLY A 270 64.25 15.54 31.41
C GLY A 270 62.98 14.78 31.41
N ILE A 271 61.88 15.49 31.72
CA ILE A 271 60.47 14.99 31.62
C ILE A 271 59.88 15.71 30.42
N TYR A 272 59.36 14.93 29.46
CA TYR A 272 58.76 15.43 28.23
C TYR A 272 57.30 14.97 28.16
N PRO A 273 56.34 15.84 28.46
CA PRO A 273 54.94 15.51 28.27
C PRO A 273 54.61 15.38 26.78
N TYR A 274 53.79 14.46 26.41
CA TYR A 274 53.24 14.37 25.05
C TYR A 274 51.74 14.13 25.07
N MET A 275 51.08 14.55 24.02
CA MET A 275 49.66 14.31 23.80
C MET A 275 49.43 13.92 22.34
N VAL A 276 48.58 12.93 22.14
CA VAL A 276 48.14 12.49 20.82
C VAL A 276 46.65 12.78 20.68
N THR A 277 46.30 13.37 19.55
CA THR A 277 44.91 13.60 19.15
C THR A 277 44.71 13.08 17.73
N ASP A 278 43.52 12.61 17.43
CA ASP A 278 43.02 12.20 16.11
C ASP A 278 41.89 13.09 15.62
#